data_cbe0779235737cdc177f094afd92eaa4
#
_entry.id   cbe0779235737cdc177f094afd92eaa4
#
_cell.length_a   1.000
_cell.length_b   1.000
_cell.length_c   1.000
_cell.angle_alpha   90.00
_cell.angle_beta   90.00
_cell.angle_gamma   90.00
#
_symmetry.space_group_name_H-M   'P 1'
#
loop_
_entity.id
_entity.type
_entity.pdbx_description
1 polymer ?
#
loop_
_entity_poly.entity_id
_entity_poly.type
_entity_poly.pdbx_seq_one_letter_code
_entity_poly.pdbx_strand_id
1 'polypeptide(L)'
;AIEATVAKIQAAHPDTKVVTAFTSHIILDRIQKKEGIHIPTPEEALEQLKEEGYTRIALTSLDVMPGMEYAYDTAIFNIYKDQFKKMTLGTSLMYWMGQEGQRDDITEVMKALAVQFPKQGKEDAILVMAHGTPHPANAYYAVMQDRINSLGMQNVYIYTVEGWPNLDTIIPAL
;
A
#
# COMPACT_ATOMS: atom_id res chain seq x y z
N ALA A 1 -5.34 -2.64 -11.70
CA ALA A 1 -4.15 -1.97 -11.14
C ALA A 1 -3.12 -3.01 -10.68
N ILE A 2 -3.49 -3.96 -9.82
CA ILE A 2 -2.58 -5.01 -9.28
C ILE A 2 -1.90 -5.78 -10.40
N GLU A 3 -2.66 -6.36 -11.35
CA GLU A 3 -2.12 -7.11 -12.48
C GLU A 3 -1.09 -6.32 -13.31
N ALA A 4 -1.36 -5.03 -13.57
CA ALA A 4 -0.43 -4.17 -14.29
C ALA A 4 0.87 -3.92 -13.52
N THR A 5 0.79 -3.83 -12.18
CA THR A 5 1.97 -3.70 -11.32
C THR A 5 2.78 -4.99 -11.31
N VAL A 6 2.12 -6.13 -11.14
CA VAL A 6 2.76 -7.47 -11.18
C VAL A 6 3.43 -7.70 -12.52
N ALA A 7 2.77 -7.36 -13.64
CA ALA A 7 3.35 -7.47 -14.98
C ALA A 7 4.62 -6.62 -15.15
N LYS A 8 4.65 -5.41 -14.58
CA LYS A 8 5.85 -4.56 -14.60
C LYS A 8 6.99 -5.15 -13.77
N ILE A 9 6.68 -5.70 -12.60
CA ILE A 9 7.67 -6.39 -11.75
C ILE A 9 8.24 -7.59 -12.50
N GLN A 10 7.38 -8.44 -13.08
CA GLN A 10 7.81 -9.60 -13.84
C GLN A 10 8.67 -9.20 -15.05
N ALA A 11 8.32 -8.14 -15.77
CA ALA A 11 9.10 -7.64 -16.90
C ALA A 11 10.49 -7.10 -16.49
N ALA A 12 10.57 -6.48 -15.31
CA ALA A 12 11.84 -5.99 -14.76
C ALA A 12 12.73 -7.12 -14.23
N HIS A 13 12.13 -8.27 -13.88
CA HIS A 13 12.82 -9.43 -13.31
C HIS A 13 12.42 -10.72 -14.04
N PRO A 14 12.81 -10.89 -15.33
CA PRO A 14 12.33 -12.00 -16.16
C PRO A 14 12.73 -13.40 -15.65
N ASP A 15 13.87 -13.47 -14.97
CA ASP A 15 14.41 -14.72 -14.42
C ASP A 15 13.89 -15.04 -13.00
N THR A 16 12.97 -14.23 -12.48
CA THR A 16 12.40 -14.39 -11.14
C THR A 16 10.93 -14.80 -11.25
N LYS A 17 10.55 -15.88 -10.58
CA LYS A 17 9.13 -16.24 -10.46
C LYS A 17 8.43 -15.18 -9.57
N VAL A 18 7.40 -14.55 -10.08
CA VAL A 18 6.55 -13.62 -9.33
C VAL A 18 5.24 -14.33 -8.99
N VAL A 19 4.91 -14.36 -7.70
CA VAL A 19 3.66 -14.93 -7.18
C VAL A 19 2.90 -13.83 -6.46
N THR A 20 1.61 -13.73 -6.72
CA THR A 20 0.71 -12.79 -6.03
C THR A 20 -0.05 -13.54 -4.95
N ALA A 21 -0.04 -13.00 -3.74
CA ALA A 21 -0.81 -13.49 -2.60
C ALA A 21 -1.63 -12.35 -2.02
N PHE A 22 -2.75 -12.67 -1.37
CA PHE A 22 -3.63 -11.68 -0.74
C PHE A 22 -3.71 -11.92 0.76
N THR A 23 -3.60 -10.86 1.54
CA THR A 23 -3.69 -10.88 3.00
C THR A 23 -5.11 -10.89 3.54
N SER A 24 -6.08 -10.39 2.76
CA SER A 24 -7.48 -10.29 3.18
C SER A 24 -8.27 -11.58 2.93
N HIS A 25 -8.44 -12.40 3.96
CA HIS A 25 -9.25 -13.63 3.90
C HIS A 25 -10.68 -13.37 3.44
N ILE A 26 -11.30 -12.23 3.83
CA ILE A 26 -12.64 -11.85 3.40
C ILE A 26 -12.73 -11.68 1.88
N ILE A 27 -11.70 -11.07 1.29
CA ILE A 27 -11.63 -10.87 -0.17
C ILE A 27 -11.39 -12.20 -0.86
N LEU A 28 -10.48 -13.03 -0.34
CA LEU A 28 -10.20 -14.38 -0.86
C LEU A 28 -11.46 -15.24 -0.90
N ASP A 29 -12.20 -15.31 0.19
CA ASP A 29 -13.46 -16.03 0.28
C ASP A 29 -14.50 -15.52 -0.71
N ARG A 30 -14.57 -14.21 -0.89
CA ARG A 30 -15.50 -13.58 -1.83
C ARG A 30 -15.17 -13.91 -3.28
N ILE A 31 -13.89 -13.84 -3.66
CA ILE A 31 -13.43 -14.21 -5.02
C ILE A 31 -13.68 -15.70 -5.27
N GLN A 32 -13.30 -16.56 -4.33
CA GLN A 32 -13.53 -18.01 -4.43
C GLN A 32 -15.01 -18.34 -4.63
N LYS A 33 -15.92 -17.71 -3.86
CA LYS A 33 -17.36 -17.94 -3.97
C LYS A 33 -17.99 -17.41 -5.25
N LYS A 34 -17.50 -16.26 -5.76
CA LYS A 34 -18.09 -15.62 -6.94
C LYS A 34 -17.52 -16.13 -8.25
N GLU A 35 -16.24 -16.40 -8.28
CA GLU A 35 -15.48 -16.62 -9.52
C GLU A 35 -14.87 -18.03 -9.58
N GLY A 36 -14.89 -18.78 -8.48
CA GLY A 36 -14.28 -20.10 -8.39
C GLY A 36 -12.74 -20.07 -8.46
N ILE A 37 -12.13 -18.89 -8.29
CA ILE A 37 -10.69 -18.68 -8.39
C ILE A 37 -10.09 -18.76 -7.00
N HIS A 38 -9.09 -19.63 -6.83
CA HIS A 38 -8.26 -19.65 -5.64
C HIS A 38 -7.06 -18.70 -5.82
N ILE A 39 -6.94 -17.72 -4.95
CA ILE A 39 -5.75 -16.87 -4.83
C ILE A 39 -5.08 -17.24 -3.51
N PRO A 40 -3.77 -17.52 -3.49
CA PRO A 40 -3.12 -17.98 -2.27
C PRO A 40 -3.01 -16.87 -1.22
N THR A 41 -3.00 -17.26 0.05
CA THR A 41 -2.49 -16.42 1.13
C THR A 41 -0.96 -16.31 1.04
N PRO A 42 -0.32 -15.35 1.75
CA PRO A 42 1.14 -15.31 1.81
C PRO A 42 1.78 -16.61 2.30
N GLU A 43 1.18 -17.28 3.28
CA GLU A 43 1.66 -18.56 3.79
C GLU A 43 1.60 -19.66 2.74
N GLU A 44 0.44 -19.79 2.07
CA GLU A 44 0.27 -20.79 1.00
C GLU A 44 1.28 -20.57 -0.13
N ALA A 45 1.49 -19.31 -0.52
CA ALA A 45 2.47 -18.96 -1.54
C ALA A 45 3.91 -19.28 -1.12
N LEU A 46 4.27 -19.04 0.13
CA LEU A 46 5.60 -19.34 0.66
C LEU A 46 5.85 -20.86 0.78
N GLU A 47 4.86 -21.62 1.25
CA GLU A 47 4.97 -23.08 1.29
C GLU A 47 5.10 -23.68 -0.12
N GLN A 48 4.30 -23.20 -1.08
CA GLN A 48 4.42 -23.61 -2.48
C GLN A 48 5.82 -23.32 -3.03
N LEU A 49 6.35 -22.09 -2.84
CA LEU A 49 7.68 -21.73 -3.33
C LEU A 49 8.78 -22.59 -2.68
N LYS A 50 8.62 -22.95 -1.42
CA LYS A 50 9.52 -23.85 -0.71
C LYS A 50 9.50 -25.28 -1.27
N GLU A 51 8.31 -25.83 -1.52
CA GLU A 51 8.14 -27.14 -2.16
C GLU A 51 8.73 -27.16 -3.59
N GLU A 52 8.63 -26.07 -4.33
CA GLU A 52 9.24 -25.90 -5.65
C GLU A 52 10.77 -25.72 -5.59
N GLY A 53 11.36 -25.63 -4.40
CA GLY A 53 12.82 -25.57 -4.19
C GLY A 53 13.40 -24.14 -4.26
N TYR A 54 12.57 -23.08 -4.20
CA TYR A 54 13.07 -21.72 -4.09
C TYR A 54 13.72 -21.49 -2.72
N THR A 55 14.93 -20.94 -2.73
CA THR A 55 15.72 -20.72 -1.50
C THR A 55 15.89 -19.24 -1.16
N ARG A 56 15.53 -18.35 -2.07
CA ARG A 56 15.67 -16.88 -1.90
C ARG A 56 14.35 -16.23 -2.23
N ILE A 57 13.79 -15.52 -1.25
CA ILE A 57 12.50 -14.86 -1.37
C ILE A 57 12.66 -13.36 -1.15
N ALA A 58 12.05 -12.57 -2.03
CA ALA A 58 11.76 -11.17 -1.80
C ALA A 58 10.25 -11.04 -1.60
N LEU A 59 9.81 -10.87 -0.35
CA LEU A 59 8.44 -10.53 -0.02
C LEU A 59 8.29 -9.02 -0.18
N THR A 60 7.35 -8.57 -0.99
CA THR A 60 7.08 -7.14 -1.20
C THR A 60 5.60 -6.87 -1.04
N SER A 61 5.30 -5.90 -0.19
CA SER A 61 3.94 -5.44 0.03
C SER A 61 3.52 -4.48 -1.08
N LEU A 62 2.25 -4.52 -1.48
CA LEU A 62 1.59 -3.50 -2.28
C LEU A 62 0.71 -2.57 -1.44
N ASP A 63 0.85 -2.63 -0.11
CA ASP A 63 0.15 -1.74 0.79
C ASP A 63 0.62 -0.29 0.62
N VAL A 64 -0.33 0.63 0.69
CA VAL A 64 -0.03 2.05 0.54
C VAL A 64 0.69 2.60 1.77
N MET A 65 0.34 2.11 2.98
CA MET A 65 0.92 2.55 4.25
C MET A 65 1.14 1.34 5.18
N PRO A 66 1.98 1.46 6.21
CA PRO A 66 2.27 0.36 7.14
C PRO A 66 1.13 0.17 8.15
N GLY A 67 -0.02 -0.28 7.64
CA GLY A 67 -1.24 -0.59 8.39
C GLY A 67 -1.30 -2.03 8.89
N MET A 68 -2.53 -2.51 9.12
CA MET A 68 -2.80 -3.86 9.64
C MET A 68 -2.29 -4.94 8.68
N GLU A 69 -2.48 -4.76 7.37
CA GLU A 69 -2.06 -5.70 6.35
C GLU A 69 -0.52 -5.80 6.28
N TYR A 70 0.18 -4.68 6.34
CA TYR A 70 1.64 -4.68 6.41
C TYR A 70 2.19 -5.28 7.72
N ALA A 71 1.48 -5.10 8.83
CA ALA A 71 1.82 -5.77 10.09
C ALA A 71 1.68 -7.30 9.97
N TYR A 72 0.68 -7.77 9.25
CA TYR A 72 0.52 -9.19 8.91
C TYR A 72 1.68 -9.69 8.04
N ASP A 73 2.04 -8.99 6.96
CA ASP A 73 3.21 -9.32 6.12
C ASP A 73 4.50 -9.41 6.95
N THR A 74 4.66 -8.50 7.92
CA THR A 74 5.81 -8.51 8.85
C THR A 74 5.80 -9.74 9.75
N ALA A 75 4.63 -10.14 10.25
CA ALA A 75 4.49 -11.35 11.06
C ALA A 75 4.83 -12.60 10.24
N ILE A 76 4.31 -12.71 9.01
CA ILE A 76 4.63 -13.81 8.09
C ILE A 76 6.13 -13.84 7.78
N PHE A 77 6.73 -12.71 7.46
CA PHE A 77 8.17 -12.62 7.25
C PHE A 77 8.95 -13.19 8.46
N ASN A 78 8.58 -12.81 9.68
CA ASN A 78 9.26 -13.29 10.89
C ASN A 78 9.10 -14.80 11.13
N ILE A 79 7.98 -15.39 10.72
CA ILE A 79 7.73 -16.83 10.83
C ILE A 79 8.57 -17.62 9.80
N TYR A 80 8.70 -17.09 8.59
CA TYR A 80 9.28 -17.82 7.46
C TYR A 80 10.74 -17.49 7.15
N LYS A 81 11.29 -16.36 7.61
CA LYS A 81 12.64 -15.88 7.21
C LYS A 81 13.76 -16.88 7.40
N ASP A 82 13.68 -17.70 8.44
CA ASP A 82 14.71 -18.69 8.77
C ASP A 82 14.49 -20.04 8.05
N GLN A 83 13.40 -20.18 7.30
CA GLN A 83 13.09 -21.37 6.50
C GLN A 83 13.66 -21.29 5.09
N PHE A 84 14.17 -20.13 4.68
CA PHE A 84 14.82 -19.91 3.40
C PHE A 84 16.29 -19.53 3.59
N LYS A 85 17.12 -19.78 2.59
CA LYS A 85 18.53 -19.36 2.60
C LYS A 85 18.66 -17.83 2.72
N LYS A 86 17.72 -17.09 2.15
CA LYS A 86 17.61 -15.64 2.26
C LYS A 86 16.15 -15.23 2.03
N MET A 87 15.60 -14.48 2.96
CA MET A 87 14.32 -13.80 2.79
C MET A 87 14.46 -12.32 3.13
N THR A 88 13.81 -11.47 2.36
CA THR A 88 13.76 -10.01 2.59
C THR A 88 12.33 -9.54 2.52
N LEU A 89 12.00 -8.52 3.31
CA LEU A 89 10.71 -7.83 3.31
C LEU A 89 10.91 -6.40 2.80
N GLY A 90 10.17 -6.03 1.76
CA GLY A 90 10.07 -4.65 1.29
C GLY A 90 9.16 -3.82 2.18
N THR A 91 9.35 -2.50 2.20
CA THR A 91 8.46 -1.57 2.90
C THR A 91 7.17 -1.33 2.11
N SER A 92 6.12 -0.88 2.79
CA SER A 92 4.94 -0.32 2.11
C SER A 92 5.32 0.90 1.26
N LEU A 93 4.41 1.33 0.37
CA LEU A 93 4.66 2.45 -0.56
C LEU A 93 5.02 3.74 0.18
N MET A 94 4.25 4.11 1.21
CA MET A 94 4.53 5.23 2.10
C MET A 94 5.03 4.68 3.43
N TYR A 95 6.34 4.64 3.60
CA TYR A 95 6.98 4.14 4.83
C TYR A 95 7.86 5.20 5.48
N TRP A 96 8.79 5.78 4.70
CA TRP A 96 9.74 6.76 5.19
C TRP A 96 9.20 8.18 5.04
N MET A 97 9.45 9.02 6.04
CA MET A 97 8.94 10.40 6.14
C MET A 97 10.04 11.46 6.06
N GLY A 98 11.23 11.10 5.56
CA GLY A 98 12.35 12.02 5.37
C GLY A 98 13.23 12.25 6.60
N GLN A 99 13.05 11.47 7.69
CA GLN A 99 13.89 11.60 8.88
C GLN A 99 15.29 11.03 8.64
N GLU A 100 16.29 11.63 9.28
CA GLU A 100 17.68 11.14 9.32
C GLU A 100 18.29 10.80 7.95
N GLY A 101 17.94 11.58 6.92
CA GLY A 101 18.41 11.37 5.55
C GLY A 101 17.71 10.24 4.79
N GLN A 102 16.64 9.68 5.34
CA GLN A 102 15.76 8.77 4.61
C GLN A 102 14.96 9.54 3.54
N ARG A 103 14.50 8.83 2.52
CA ARG A 103 13.59 9.39 1.52
C ARG A 103 12.26 9.80 2.17
N ASP A 104 11.59 10.78 1.59
CA ASP A 104 10.22 11.14 1.96
C ASP A 104 9.24 10.53 0.95
N ASP A 105 8.82 9.30 1.24
CA ASP A 105 7.91 8.54 0.39
C ASP A 105 6.56 9.26 0.23
N ILE A 106 6.10 9.94 1.30
CA ILE A 106 4.80 10.60 1.30
C ILE A 106 4.82 11.79 0.35
N THR A 107 5.88 12.60 0.38
CA THR A 107 6.06 13.70 -0.57
C THR A 107 6.06 13.19 -2.02
N GLU A 108 6.77 12.10 -2.32
CA GLU A 108 6.83 11.56 -3.67
C GLU A 108 5.48 10.99 -4.13
N VAL A 109 4.74 10.33 -3.24
CA VAL A 109 3.39 9.84 -3.54
C VAL A 109 2.42 11.02 -3.77
N MET A 110 2.50 12.09 -2.97
CA MET A 110 1.64 13.28 -3.19
C MET A 110 1.96 13.96 -4.51
N LYS A 111 3.22 14.10 -4.91
CA LYS A 111 3.60 14.60 -6.24
C LYS A 111 3.04 13.72 -7.36
N ALA A 112 3.16 12.41 -7.23
CA ALA A 112 2.64 11.47 -8.23
C ALA A 112 1.11 11.52 -8.33
N LEU A 113 0.41 11.65 -7.20
CA LEU A 113 -1.04 11.78 -7.15
C LEU A 113 -1.51 13.09 -7.79
N ALA A 114 -0.80 14.19 -7.56
CA ALA A 114 -1.14 15.50 -8.11
C ALA A 114 -1.18 15.52 -9.64
N VAL A 115 -0.42 14.66 -10.31
CA VAL A 115 -0.47 14.53 -11.77
C VAL A 115 -1.85 14.04 -12.27
N GLN A 116 -2.62 13.37 -11.40
CA GLN A 116 -3.97 12.89 -11.71
C GLN A 116 -5.07 13.91 -11.42
N PHE A 117 -4.73 15.02 -10.77
CA PHE A 117 -5.73 16.02 -10.40
C PHE A 117 -6.28 16.74 -11.62
N PRO A 118 -7.60 17.00 -11.68
CA PRO A 118 -8.17 17.83 -12.73
C PRO A 118 -7.64 19.28 -12.61
N LYS A 119 -7.76 20.03 -13.69
CA LYS A 119 -7.51 21.47 -13.63
C LYS A 119 -8.53 22.13 -12.70
N GLN A 120 -8.03 22.91 -11.72
CA GLN A 120 -8.86 23.63 -10.76
C GLN A 120 -9.16 25.05 -11.24
N GLY A 121 -10.43 25.46 -11.11
CA GLY A 121 -10.82 26.86 -11.04
C GLY A 121 -10.51 27.46 -9.66
N LYS A 122 -10.71 28.77 -9.50
CA LYS A 122 -10.42 29.44 -8.23
C LYS A 122 -11.36 29.04 -7.08
N GLU A 123 -12.57 28.62 -7.42
CA GLU A 123 -13.61 28.21 -6.47
C GLU A 123 -13.69 26.68 -6.32
N ASP A 124 -12.79 25.92 -6.98
CA ASP A 124 -12.81 24.46 -6.94
C ASP A 124 -11.95 23.93 -5.79
N ALA A 125 -12.39 22.82 -5.20
CA ALA A 125 -11.61 22.03 -4.26
C ALA A 125 -11.45 20.59 -4.77
N ILE A 126 -10.29 20.00 -4.51
CA ILE A 126 -10.03 18.56 -4.75
C ILE A 126 -10.16 17.83 -3.43
N LEU A 127 -11.07 16.88 -3.37
CA LEU A 127 -11.26 16.00 -2.24
C LEU A 127 -10.63 14.65 -2.52
N VAL A 128 -9.54 14.35 -1.82
CA VAL A 128 -8.87 13.05 -1.91
C VAL A 128 -9.50 12.11 -0.89
N MET A 129 -10.36 11.23 -1.38
CA MET A 129 -11.05 10.24 -0.55
C MET A 129 -10.13 9.06 -0.24
N ALA A 130 -9.91 8.81 1.02
CA ALA A 130 -9.15 7.66 1.53
C ALA A 130 -10.05 6.72 2.35
N HIS A 131 -9.65 5.47 2.50
CA HIS A 131 -10.44 4.48 3.23
C HIS A 131 -10.50 4.81 4.74
N GLY A 132 -9.36 5.11 5.33
CA GLY A 132 -9.21 5.15 6.80
C GLY A 132 -8.77 3.79 7.35
N THR A 133 -8.39 3.75 8.60
CA THR A 133 -8.01 2.51 9.29
C THR A 133 -8.11 2.69 10.81
N PRO A 134 -8.51 1.67 11.58
CA PRO A 134 -8.44 1.69 13.05
C PRO A 134 -7.00 1.56 13.56
N HIS A 135 -6.04 1.24 12.69
CA HIS A 135 -4.62 1.14 13.04
C HIS A 135 -4.01 2.54 13.27
N PRO A 136 -3.00 2.70 14.16
CA PRO A 136 -2.28 3.97 14.35
C PRO A 136 -1.73 4.59 13.05
N ALA A 137 -1.50 3.80 12.00
CA ALA A 137 -1.17 4.29 10.66
C ALA A 137 -2.21 5.25 10.07
N ASN A 138 -3.40 5.37 10.66
CA ASN A 138 -4.37 6.40 10.28
C ASN A 138 -3.77 7.83 10.35
N ALA A 139 -2.76 8.04 11.20
CA ALA A 139 -2.02 9.31 11.27
C ALA A 139 -1.33 9.71 9.96
N TYR A 140 -1.05 8.76 9.05
CA TYR A 140 -0.50 9.04 7.73
C TYR A 140 -1.36 10.01 6.91
N TYR A 141 -2.68 9.97 7.07
CA TYR A 141 -3.56 10.90 6.35
C TYR A 141 -3.34 12.35 6.76
N ALA A 142 -3.04 12.61 8.03
CA ALA A 142 -2.65 13.94 8.49
C ALA A 142 -1.28 14.37 7.93
N VAL A 143 -0.33 13.43 7.86
CA VAL A 143 0.98 13.69 7.25
C VAL A 143 0.86 13.93 5.74
N MET A 144 0.00 13.20 5.04
CA MET A 144 -0.29 13.45 3.62
C MET A 144 -0.84 14.87 3.42
N GLN A 145 -1.77 15.32 4.27
CA GLN A 145 -2.28 16.71 4.21
C GLN A 145 -1.17 17.74 4.46
N ASP A 146 -0.30 17.50 5.41
CA ASP A 146 0.87 18.36 5.66
C ASP A 146 1.77 18.46 4.43
N ARG A 147 2.04 17.35 3.74
CA ARG A 147 2.84 17.33 2.51
C ARG A 147 2.14 18.06 1.35
N ILE A 148 0.82 17.91 1.19
CA ILE A 148 0.02 18.66 0.22
C ILE A 148 0.20 20.16 0.45
N ASN A 149 0.06 20.62 1.70
CA ASN A 149 0.23 22.02 2.08
C ASN A 149 1.67 22.50 1.81
N SER A 150 2.67 21.71 2.18
CA SER A 150 4.09 22.02 1.97
C SER A 150 4.49 22.09 0.49
N LEU A 151 3.81 21.33 -0.36
CA LEU A 151 3.98 21.38 -1.82
C LEU A 151 3.23 22.55 -2.47
N GLY A 152 2.53 23.39 -1.69
CA GLY A 152 1.79 24.56 -2.18
C GLY A 152 0.53 24.22 -2.96
N MET A 153 -0.01 23.01 -2.83
CA MET A 153 -1.25 22.60 -3.48
C MET A 153 -2.43 23.31 -2.79
N GLN A 154 -3.09 24.21 -3.50
CA GLN A 154 -4.22 24.97 -2.98
C GLN A 154 -5.51 24.19 -3.08
N ASN A 155 -6.40 24.31 -2.10
CA ASN A 155 -7.72 23.70 -2.07
C ASN A 155 -7.72 22.17 -2.32
N VAL A 156 -6.72 21.46 -1.79
CA VAL A 156 -6.63 20.00 -1.84
C VAL A 156 -6.73 19.44 -0.42
N TYR A 157 -7.73 18.62 -0.18
CA TYR A 157 -8.05 18.10 1.15
C TYR A 157 -8.14 16.58 1.14
N ILE A 158 -7.53 15.93 2.14
CA ILE A 158 -7.67 14.50 2.37
C ILE A 158 -8.73 14.26 3.43
N TYR A 159 -9.62 13.32 3.15
CA TYR A 159 -10.57 12.80 4.14
C TYR A 159 -10.68 11.30 4.06
N THR A 160 -11.15 10.68 5.15
CA THR A 160 -11.33 9.24 5.25
C THR A 160 -12.82 8.88 5.35
N VAL A 161 -13.18 7.72 4.80
CA VAL A 161 -14.53 7.14 4.93
C VAL A 161 -14.69 6.53 6.32
N GLU A 162 -13.67 5.81 6.78
CA GLU A 162 -13.63 5.14 8.09
C GLU A 162 -12.39 5.63 8.86
N GLY A 163 -12.56 6.62 9.69
CA GLY A 163 -11.44 7.18 10.47
C GLY A 163 -11.46 8.68 10.56
N TRP A 164 -10.28 9.28 10.69
CA TRP A 164 -10.12 10.74 10.81
C TRP A 164 -8.89 11.19 9.99
N PRO A 165 -8.92 12.38 9.33
CA PRO A 165 -10.05 13.31 9.22
C PRO A 165 -11.19 12.72 8.38
N ASN A 166 -12.42 12.94 8.82
CA ASN A 166 -13.60 12.57 8.05
C ASN A 166 -14.14 13.78 7.26
N LEU A 167 -15.18 13.56 6.45
CA LEU A 167 -15.76 14.62 5.62
C LEU A 167 -16.26 15.82 6.45
N ASP A 168 -16.92 15.57 7.59
CA ASP A 168 -17.42 16.62 8.47
C ASP A 168 -16.30 17.51 9.04
N THR A 169 -15.11 16.95 9.18
CA THR A 169 -13.93 17.68 9.66
C THR A 169 -13.42 18.68 8.64
N ILE A 170 -13.54 18.38 7.33
CA ILE A 170 -12.98 19.22 6.27
C ILE A 170 -13.99 20.19 5.66
N ILE A 171 -15.31 19.89 5.72
CA ILE A 171 -16.37 20.78 5.21
C ILE A 171 -16.21 22.26 5.65
N PRO A 172 -15.88 22.57 6.93
CA PRO A 172 -15.70 23.95 7.36
C PRO A 172 -14.50 24.68 6.71
N ALA A 173 -13.58 23.94 6.07
CA ALA A 173 -12.42 24.50 5.37
C ALA A 173 -12.63 24.69 3.86
N LEU A 174 -13.76 24.17 3.33
CA LEU A 174 -14.18 24.34 1.93
C LEU A 174 -14.90 25.68 1.73
#